data_7b70f8d65d9718bcc73d56019cc5a244
#
_entry.id   7b70f8d65d9718bcc73d56019cc5a244
#
_cell.length_a   1.000
_cell.length_b   1.000
_cell.length_c   1.000
_cell.angle_alpha   90.00
_cell.angle_beta   90.00
_cell.angle_gamma   90.00
#
_symmetry.space_group_name_H-M   'P 1'
#
loop_
_entity.id
_entity.type
_entity.pdbx_description
1 polymer ?
#
loop_
_entity_poly.entity_id
_entity_poly.type
_entity_poly.pdbx_seq_one_letter_code
_entity_poly.pdbx_strand_id
1 'polypeptide(L)'
;EDVGEDLAHEALCAAAWPGSPLGRPICGPRSSVAALTSADLLRYVREQYTPERMVVVAAGAFDKAALMDILERGLAALPRGAGRPAVDAPAFSPALTLRPKDFEQVCLELGWRGIPAGDERRYAMMLANFIIGGGASSRLFLRLREELGLAYSIYSGSYADTGAGLFTVSASVAP
;
A
#
# COMPACT_ATOMS: atom_id res chain seq x y z
N GLU A 1 -3.68 -8.32 -17.63
CA GLU A 1 -2.47 -7.70 -18.25
C GLU A 1 -1.97 -6.66 -17.29
N ASP A 2 -0.68 -6.70 -17.04
CA ASP A 2 -0.08 -5.83 -16.03
C ASP A 2 0.05 -4.41 -16.59
N VAL A 3 -0.37 -3.42 -15.83
CA VAL A 3 -0.15 -2.01 -16.14
C VAL A 3 1.30 -1.67 -15.83
N GLY A 4 1.97 -0.91 -16.68
CA GLY A 4 3.40 -0.60 -16.54
C GLY A 4 3.74 0.12 -15.23
N GLU A 5 2.87 1.02 -14.78
CA GLU A 5 3.03 1.75 -13.51
C GLU A 5 2.91 0.81 -12.30
N ASP A 6 1.97 -0.15 -12.30
CA ASP A 6 1.82 -1.13 -11.22
C ASP A 6 3.06 -2.03 -11.12
N LEU A 7 3.60 -2.46 -12.27
CA LEU A 7 4.81 -3.27 -12.31
C LEU A 7 6.05 -2.51 -11.80
N ALA A 8 6.15 -1.22 -12.10
CA ALA A 8 7.22 -0.37 -11.59
C ALA A 8 7.12 -0.24 -10.07
N HIS A 9 5.90 -0.01 -9.55
CA HIS A 9 5.64 0.09 -8.12
C HIS A 9 5.95 -1.22 -7.38
N GLU A 10 5.49 -2.36 -7.89
CA GLU A 10 5.79 -3.66 -7.30
C GLU A 10 7.30 -3.95 -7.30
N ALA A 11 8.00 -3.61 -8.39
CA ALA A 11 9.44 -3.76 -8.47
C ALA A 11 10.19 -2.88 -7.47
N LEU A 12 9.73 -1.63 -7.29
CA LEU A 12 10.26 -0.71 -6.28
C LEU A 12 10.06 -1.26 -4.88
N CYS A 13 8.84 -1.68 -4.52
CA CYS A 13 8.53 -2.23 -3.20
C CYS A 13 9.37 -3.48 -2.90
N ALA A 14 9.50 -4.40 -3.87
CA ALA A 14 10.31 -5.61 -3.71
C ALA A 14 11.80 -5.29 -3.49
N ALA A 15 12.31 -4.26 -4.15
CA ALA A 15 13.68 -3.80 -4.01
C ALA A 15 13.90 -3.04 -2.69
N ALA A 16 12.97 -2.18 -2.31
CA ALA A 16 13.04 -1.38 -1.10
C ALA A 16 12.97 -2.22 0.19
N TRP A 17 12.18 -3.31 0.18
CA TRP A 17 11.96 -4.16 1.36
C TRP A 17 12.16 -5.66 1.05
N PRO A 18 13.40 -6.07 0.76
CA PRO A 18 13.69 -7.47 0.44
C PRO A 18 13.35 -8.39 1.63
N GLY A 19 12.61 -9.47 1.32
CA GLY A 19 12.20 -10.46 2.33
C GLY A 19 11.07 -10.03 3.28
N SER A 20 10.65 -8.77 3.25
CA SER A 20 9.54 -8.25 4.05
C SER A 20 8.18 -8.48 3.35
N PRO A 21 7.08 -8.62 4.10
CA PRO A 21 5.74 -8.57 3.53
C PRO A 21 5.44 -7.32 2.70
N LEU A 22 6.00 -6.16 3.04
CA LEU A 22 5.83 -4.91 2.29
C LEU A 22 6.45 -4.94 0.89
N GLY A 23 7.42 -5.81 0.64
CA GLY A 23 8.01 -6.03 -0.67
C GLY A 23 7.25 -7.05 -1.54
N ARG A 24 6.14 -7.59 -1.08
CA ARG A 24 5.34 -8.56 -1.84
C ARG A 24 4.24 -7.85 -2.62
N PRO A 25 3.94 -8.29 -3.86
CA PRO A 25 2.78 -7.77 -4.58
C PRO A 25 1.48 -8.08 -3.82
N ILE A 26 0.55 -7.12 -3.80
CA ILE A 26 -0.71 -7.24 -3.04
C ILE A 26 -1.54 -8.42 -3.54
N CYS A 27 -1.64 -8.60 -4.84
CA CYS A 27 -2.37 -9.71 -5.44
C CYS A 27 -1.63 -11.05 -5.34
N GLY A 28 -0.35 -11.03 -5.02
CA GLY A 28 0.51 -12.21 -5.02
C GLY A 28 0.83 -12.74 -6.42
N PRO A 29 1.83 -13.60 -6.58
CA PRO A 29 2.14 -14.22 -7.85
C PRO A 29 1.04 -15.21 -8.25
N ARG A 30 0.78 -15.33 -9.57
CA ARG A 30 -0.23 -16.22 -10.14
C ARG A 30 -0.14 -17.66 -9.63
N SER A 31 1.06 -18.15 -9.42
CA SER A 31 1.30 -19.50 -8.88
C SER A 31 0.76 -19.68 -7.45
N SER A 32 0.94 -18.66 -6.60
CA SER A 32 0.41 -18.69 -5.22
C SER A 32 -1.12 -18.64 -5.22
N VAL A 33 -1.71 -17.75 -6.02
CA VAL A 33 -3.17 -17.63 -6.11
C VAL A 33 -3.80 -18.91 -6.65
N ALA A 34 -3.20 -19.51 -7.68
CA ALA A 34 -3.68 -20.77 -8.28
C ALA A 34 -3.57 -21.98 -7.34
N ALA A 35 -2.66 -21.94 -6.36
CA ALA A 35 -2.48 -22.99 -5.37
C ALA A 35 -3.43 -22.91 -4.17
N LEU A 36 -4.14 -21.77 -3.98
CA LEU A 36 -5.08 -21.58 -2.87
C LEU A 36 -6.30 -22.50 -3.01
N THR A 37 -6.61 -23.18 -1.92
CA THR A 37 -7.81 -24.02 -1.81
C THR A 37 -8.84 -23.39 -0.88
N SER A 38 -10.11 -23.85 -0.96
CA SER A 38 -11.13 -23.45 0.00
C SER A 38 -10.75 -23.74 1.46
N ALA A 39 -10.00 -24.85 1.68
CA ALA A 39 -9.50 -25.21 3.01
C ALA A 39 -8.49 -24.19 3.54
N ASP A 40 -7.63 -23.65 2.68
CA ASP A 40 -6.65 -22.61 3.05
C ASP A 40 -7.36 -21.31 3.44
N LEU A 41 -8.37 -20.92 2.67
CA LEU A 41 -9.16 -19.73 2.96
C LEU A 41 -9.94 -19.87 4.28
N LEU A 42 -10.57 -21.02 4.51
CA LEU A 42 -11.30 -21.29 5.75
C LEU A 42 -10.36 -21.31 6.96
N ARG A 43 -9.17 -21.91 6.82
CA ARG A 43 -8.14 -21.88 7.85
C ARG A 43 -7.72 -20.45 8.17
N TYR A 44 -7.43 -19.64 7.15
CA TYR A 44 -7.06 -18.24 7.31
C TYR A 44 -8.16 -17.45 8.05
N VAL A 45 -9.42 -17.61 7.66
CA VAL A 45 -10.55 -16.94 8.34
C VAL A 45 -10.60 -17.34 9.81
N ARG A 46 -10.49 -18.63 10.14
CA ARG A 46 -10.52 -19.11 11.53
C ARG A 46 -9.37 -18.57 12.39
N GLU A 47 -8.18 -18.41 11.80
CA GLU A 47 -6.99 -17.94 12.51
C GLU A 47 -6.91 -16.42 12.63
N GLN A 48 -7.41 -15.69 11.63
CA GLN A 48 -7.21 -14.23 11.54
C GLN A 48 -8.45 -13.42 11.93
N TYR A 49 -9.67 -13.97 11.75
CA TYR A 49 -10.91 -13.27 12.03
C TYR A 49 -11.36 -13.56 13.48
N THR A 50 -10.67 -12.94 14.42
CA THR A 50 -10.98 -13.06 15.85
C THR A 50 -11.47 -11.73 16.41
N PRO A 51 -12.33 -11.71 17.45
CA PRO A 51 -12.86 -10.48 18.02
C PRO A 51 -11.78 -9.47 18.43
N GLU A 52 -10.62 -9.96 18.88
CA GLU A 52 -9.47 -9.12 19.28
C GLU A 52 -8.84 -8.35 18.13
N ARG A 53 -9.13 -8.72 16.88
CA ARG A 53 -8.62 -8.09 15.65
C ARG A 53 -9.68 -7.35 14.87
N MET A 54 -10.90 -7.26 15.40
CA MET A 54 -12.03 -6.62 14.73
C MET A 54 -12.34 -5.27 15.35
N VAL A 55 -12.67 -4.32 14.50
CA VAL A 55 -13.25 -3.04 14.89
C VAL A 55 -14.52 -2.86 14.06
N VAL A 56 -15.65 -2.67 14.76
CA VAL A 56 -16.93 -2.39 14.12
C VAL A 56 -17.25 -0.91 14.32
N VAL A 57 -17.51 -0.22 13.23
CA VAL A 57 -17.90 1.19 13.21
C VAL A 57 -19.29 1.29 12.59
N ALA A 58 -20.22 1.92 13.30
CA ALA A 58 -21.56 2.20 12.79
C ALA A 58 -21.85 3.69 12.87
N ALA A 59 -22.38 4.26 11.78
CA ALA A 59 -22.80 5.66 11.70
C ALA A 59 -24.18 5.74 11.05
N GLY A 60 -25.08 6.57 11.62
CA GLY A 60 -26.43 6.75 11.11
C GLY A 60 -27.48 6.72 12.23
N ALA A 61 -28.75 6.68 11.85
CA ALA A 61 -29.85 6.57 12.80
C ALA A 61 -30.15 5.09 13.09
N PHE A 62 -29.73 4.61 14.25
CA PHE A 62 -29.97 3.23 14.70
C PHE A 62 -30.12 3.14 16.23
N ASP A 63 -30.76 2.08 16.69
CA ASP A 63 -30.81 1.75 18.13
C ASP A 63 -29.47 1.09 18.53
N LYS A 64 -28.73 1.79 19.40
CA LYS A 64 -27.43 1.32 19.89
C LYS A 64 -27.51 0.01 20.63
N ALA A 65 -28.55 -0.19 21.45
CA ALA A 65 -28.70 -1.40 22.26
C ALA A 65 -29.01 -2.63 21.40
N ALA A 66 -29.87 -2.47 20.40
CA ALA A 66 -30.19 -3.52 19.45
C ALA A 66 -28.94 -3.88 18.59
N LEU A 67 -28.14 -2.89 18.15
CA LEU A 67 -26.92 -3.14 17.44
C LEU A 67 -25.89 -3.90 18.27
N MET A 68 -25.69 -3.48 19.54
CA MET A 68 -24.76 -4.16 20.45
C MET A 68 -25.14 -5.61 20.68
N ASP A 69 -26.44 -5.90 20.91
CA ASP A 69 -26.95 -7.26 21.10
C ASP A 69 -26.69 -8.16 19.85
N ILE A 70 -26.88 -7.60 18.64
CA ILE A 70 -26.58 -8.31 17.39
C ILE A 70 -25.09 -8.61 17.28
N LEU A 71 -24.23 -7.63 17.57
CA LEU A 71 -22.78 -7.77 17.49
C LEU A 71 -22.26 -8.76 18.53
N GLU A 72 -22.70 -8.67 19.77
CA GLU A 72 -22.29 -9.60 20.82
C GLU A 72 -22.66 -11.04 20.47
N ARG A 73 -23.87 -11.31 20.01
CA ARG A 73 -24.27 -12.64 19.54
C ARG A 73 -23.49 -13.11 18.33
N GLY A 74 -23.28 -12.24 17.35
CA GLY A 74 -22.54 -12.57 16.15
C GLY A 74 -21.06 -12.86 16.40
N LEU A 75 -20.43 -12.07 17.26
CA LEU A 75 -19.01 -12.22 17.58
C LEU A 75 -18.74 -13.33 18.62
N ALA A 76 -19.71 -13.68 19.45
CA ALA A 76 -19.56 -14.74 20.45
C ALA A 76 -19.23 -16.11 19.83
N ALA A 77 -19.67 -16.35 18.61
CA ALA A 77 -19.39 -17.59 17.86
C ALA A 77 -17.98 -17.66 17.24
N LEU A 78 -17.26 -16.54 17.23
CA LEU A 78 -15.91 -16.50 16.64
C LEU A 78 -14.88 -17.05 17.63
N PRO A 79 -13.85 -17.75 17.11
CA PRO A 79 -12.78 -18.24 17.96
C PRO A 79 -12.01 -17.07 18.59
N ARG A 80 -11.66 -17.20 19.87
CA ARG A 80 -10.74 -16.29 20.51
C ARG A 80 -9.33 -16.51 20.00
N GLY A 81 -8.61 -15.43 19.72
CA GLY A 81 -7.25 -15.48 19.18
C GLY A 81 -6.29 -14.59 19.96
N ALA A 82 -5.02 -14.72 19.64
CA ALA A 82 -4.02 -13.75 20.06
C ALA A 82 -4.27 -12.41 19.37
N GLY A 83 -4.02 -11.31 20.05
CA GLY A 83 -4.02 -9.97 19.45
C GLY A 83 -3.09 -9.89 18.23
N ARG A 84 -3.06 -8.74 17.57
CA ARG A 84 -2.18 -8.52 16.43
C ARG A 84 -0.71 -8.67 16.87
N PRO A 85 0.08 -9.53 16.23
CA PRO A 85 1.50 -9.64 16.56
C PRO A 85 2.21 -8.31 16.31
N ALA A 86 3.23 -8.02 17.12
CA ALA A 86 4.14 -6.92 16.81
C ALA A 86 4.82 -7.20 15.47
N VAL A 87 4.90 -6.17 14.64
CA VAL A 87 5.60 -6.24 13.36
C VAL A 87 6.85 -5.40 13.47
N ASP A 88 8.00 -6.03 13.29
CA ASP A 88 9.28 -5.31 13.22
C ASP A 88 9.32 -4.39 12.00
N ALA A 89 9.89 -3.21 12.18
CA ALA A 89 10.10 -2.29 11.08
C ALA A 89 11.06 -2.92 10.06
N PRO A 90 10.66 -3.06 8.78
CA PRO A 90 11.53 -3.67 7.78
C PRO A 90 12.73 -2.77 7.47
N ALA A 91 13.85 -3.38 7.17
CA ALA A 91 15.02 -2.66 6.70
C ALA A 91 14.80 -2.14 5.27
N PHE A 92 15.00 -0.84 5.06
CA PHE A 92 14.98 -0.24 3.73
C PHE A 92 16.31 -0.50 3.03
N SER A 93 16.25 -1.00 1.79
CA SER A 93 17.43 -1.28 0.97
C SER A 93 17.42 -0.43 -0.30
N PRO A 94 18.48 0.34 -0.59
CA PRO A 94 18.62 1.02 -1.87
C PRO A 94 18.96 0.00 -2.97
N ALA A 95 18.26 0.09 -4.10
CA ALA A 95 18.51 -0.78 -5.26
C ALA A 95 18.08 -0.10 -6.55
N LEU A 96 18.58 -0.59 -7.68
CA LEU A 96 18.14 -0.25 -9.02
C LEU A 96 17.58 -1.51 -9.68
N THR A 97 16.35 -1.44 -10.16
CA THR A 97 15.70 -2.54 -10.88
C THR A 97 15.31 -2.07 -12.27
N LEU A 98 15.68 -2.85 -13.28
CA LEU A 98 15.30 -2.64 -14.68
C LEU A 98 14.51 -3.86 -15.13
N ARG A 99 13.32 -3.62 -15.70
CA ARG A 99 12.46 -4.67 -16.26
C ARG A 99 12.10 -4.32 -17.70
N PRO A 100 12.86 -4.83 -18.69
CA PRO A 100 12.51 -4.60 -20.09
C PRO A 100 11.20 -5.30 -20.42
N LYS A 101 10.26 -4.54 -20.93
CA LYS A 101 8.97 -5.00 -21.48
C LYS A 101 8.61 -4.13 -22.67
N ASP A 102 7.81 -4.68 -23.56
CA ASP A 102 7.30 -3.98 -24.75
C ASP A 102 6.06 -3.16 -24.36
N PHE A 103 6.32 -1.94 -23.87
CA PHE A 103 5.31 -0.93 -23.57
C PHE A 103 5.53 0.31 -24.42
N GLU A 104 4.45 1.02 -24.73
CA GLU A 104 4.52 2.29 -25.48
C GLU A 104 5.22 3.40 -24.68
N GLN A 105 5.31 3.26 -23.36
CA GLN A 105 5.90 4.24 -22.46
C GLN A 105 6.89 3.57 -21.51
N VAL A 106 7.89 4.33 -21.11
CA VAL A 106 8.79 3.94 -20.02
C VAL A 106 8.19 4.41 -18.70
N CYS A 107 7.89 3.48 -17.81
CA CYS A 107 7.42 3.77 -16.46
C CYS A 107 8.61 3.83 -15.51
N LEU A 108 8.79 4.97 -14.88
CA LEU A 108 9.85 5.25 -13.91
C LEU A 108 9.25 5.36 -12.53
N GLU A 109 9.87 4.75 -11.55
CA GLU A 109 9.50 4.94 -10.16
C GLU A 109 10.73 5.07 -9.27
N LEU A 110 10.81 6.16 -8.54
CA LEU A 110 11.85 6.47 -7.57
C LEU A 110 11.26 6.35 -6.18
N GLY A 111 11.99 5.73 -5.25
CA GLY A 111 11.53 5.54 -3.88
C GLY A 111 12.56 5.97 -2.85
N TRP A 112 12.07 6.61 -1.80
CA TRP A 112 12.83 6.98 -0.61
C TRP A 112 12.14 6.47 0.62
N ARG A 113 12.91 6.26 1.68
CA ARG A 113 12.36 5.96 2.99
C ARG A 113 11.41 7.09 3.42
N GLY A 114 10.15 6.74 3.60
CA GLY A 114 9.08 7.63 4.06
C GLY A 114 8.90 7.60 5.58
N ILE A 115 7.74 8.04 6.02
CA ILE A 115 7.36 8.18 7.43
C ILE A 115 6.29 7.15 7.78
N PRO A 116 6.44 6.39 8.88
CA PRO A 116 5.44 5.41 9.30
C PRO A 116 4.13 6.08 9.76
N ALA A 117 3.03 5.34 9.71
CA ALA A 117 1.68 5.83 9.97
C ALA A 117 1.49 6.45 11.38
N GLY A 118 2.22 5.95 12.38
CA GLY A 118 2.15 6.44 13.76
C GLY A 118 3.01 7.67 14.08
N ASP A 119 3.81 8.15 13.13
CA ASP A 119 4.74 9.26 13.34
C ASP A 119 4.03 10.61 13.13
N GLU A 120 4.21 11.56 14.03
CA GLU A 120 3.60 12.88 13.94
C GLU A 120 4.08 13.68 12.72
N ARG A 121 5.29 13.41 12.23
CA ARG A 121 5.85 14.04 11.02
C ARG A 121 5.09 13.68 9.75
N ARG A 122 4.14 12.73 9.80
CA ARG A 122 3.29 12.38 8.65
C ARG A 122 2.57 13.58 8.04
N TYR A 123 2.18 14.55 8.86
CA TYR A 123 1.50 15.76 8.35
C TYR A 123 2.47 16.65 7.56
N ALA A 124 3.71 16.78 8.01
CA ALA A 124 4.74 17.49 7.25
C ALA A 124 5.06 16.76 5.93
N MET A 125 5.10 15.43 5.94
CA MET A 125 5.27 14.61 4.74
C MET A 125 4.11 14.78 3.75
N MET A 126 2.87 14.82 4.23
CA MET A 126 1.71 15.09 3.38
C MET A 126 1.80 16.44 2.69
N LEU A 127 2.20 17.50 3.41
CA LEU A 127 2.41 18.82 2.82
C LEU A 127 3.55 18.82 1.81
N ALA A 128 4.67 18.17 2.14
CA ALA A 128 5.81 18.03 1.23
C ALA A 128 5.39 17.29 -0.05
N ASN A 129 4.67 16.18 0.09
CA ASN A 129 4.12 15.44 -1.06
C ASN A 129 3.25 16.33 -1.95
N PHE A 130 2.34 17.11 -1.35
CA PHE A 130 1.45 17.99 -2.10
C PHE A 130 2.23 19.05 -2.88
N ILE A 131 3.28 19.63 -2.29
CA ILE A 131 4.14 20.63 -2.95
C ILE A 131 4.97 20.01 -4.07
N ILE A 132 5.49 18.78 -3.86
CA ILE A 132 6.41 18.13 -4.80
C ILE A 132 5.68 17.59 -6.02
N GLY A 133 4.67 16.75 -5.84
CA GLY A 133 4.02 16.03 -6.95
C GLY A 133 2.56 15.65 -6.69
N GLY A 134 1.91 16.22 -5.66
CA GLY A 134 0.56 15.82 -5.25
C GLY A 134 -0.59 16.42 -6.06
N GLY A 135 -0.33 17.12 -7.17
CA GLY A 135 -1.38 17.69 -8.02
C GLY A 135 -0.86 18.54 -9.16
N ALA A 136 -1.76 19.07 -9.98
CA ALA A 136 -1.43 19.83 -11.20
C ALA A 136 -0.68 21.15 -10.95
N SER A 137 -0.73 21.69 -9.73
CA SER A 137 0.05 22.88 -9.33
C SER A 137 1.37 22.54 -8.64
N SER A 138 1.72 21.26 -8.55
CA SER A 138 2.96 20.79 -7.90
C SER A 138 4.20 21.11 -8.74
N ARG A 139 5.35 21.16 -8.08
CA ARG A 139 6.62 21.50 -8.72
C ARG A 139 7.03 20.53 -9.83
N LEU A 140 6.86 19.22 -9.60
CA LEU A 140 7.19 18.22 -10.61
C LEU A 140 6.27 18.33 -11.82
N PHE A 141 4.97 18.47 -11.60
CA PHE A 141 4.00 18.59 -12.67
C PHE A 141 4.27 19.82 -13.54
N LEU A 142 4.36 21.00 -12.93
CA LEU A 142 4.62 22.24 -13.66
C LEU A 142 5.96 22.16 -14.44
N ARG A 143 7.02 21.69 -13.78
CA ARG A 143 8.35 21.71 -14.40
C ARG A 143 8.52 20.65 -15.46
N LEU A 144 8.17 19.39 -15.19
CA LEU A 144 8.49 18.28 -16.09
C LEU A 144 7.41 18.01 -17.13
N ARG A 145 6.15 18.25 -16.81
CA ARG A 145 5.05 18.05 -17.74
C ARG A 145 4.70 19.31 -18.53
N GLU A 146 4.43 20.43 -17.84
CA GLU A 146 3.94 21.65 -18.51
C GLU A 146 5.05 22.44 -19.20
N GLU A 147 6.18 22.69 -18.53
CA GLU A 147 7.24 23.50 -19.08
C GLU A 147 8.16 22.72 -20.04
N LEU A 148 8.57 21.52 -19.67
CA LEU A 148 9.56 20.74 -20.41
C LEU A 148 8.93 19.67 -21.34
N GLY A 149 7.68 19.30 -21.14
CA GLY A 149 6.99 18.28 -21.95
C GLY A 149 7.63 16.89 -21.91
N LEU A 150 8.37 16.55 -20.83
CA LEU A 150 9.13 15.32 -20.71
C LEU A 150 8.31 14.12 -20.22
N ALA A 151 7.18 14.36 -19.57
CA ALA A 151 6.38 13.30 -18.97
C ALA A 151 4.92 13.41 -19.38
N TYR A 152 4.29 12.28 -19.68
CA TYR A 152 2.84 12.18 -19.87
C TYR A 152 2.11 12.27 -18.53
N SER A 153 2.62 11.53 -17.55
CA SER A 153 2.17 11.61 -16.17
C SER A 153 3.40 11.77 -15.26
N ILE A 154 3.22 12.56 -14.20
CA ILE A 154 4.21 12.66 -13.13
C ILE A 154 3.50 13.04 -11.86
N TYR A 155 3.77 12.29 -10.79
CA TYR A 155 3.20 12.54 -9.47
C TYR A 155 4.12 12.00 -8.36
N SER A 156 3.89 12.43 -7.15
CA SER A 156 4.53 11.83 -5.98
C SER A 156 3.48 11.24 -5.04
N GLY A 157 3.86 10.19 -4.33
CA GLY A 157 3.06 9.48 -3.36
C GLY A 157 3.76 9.33 -2.01
N SER A 158 2.98 9.27 -0.95
CA SER A 158 3.49 8.95 0.39
C SER A 158 2.66 7.82 0.97
N TYR A 159 3.29 6.66 1.10
CA TYR A 159 2.70 5.45 1.66
C TYR A 159 3.21 5.27 3.08
N ALA A 160 2.31 5.04 4.01
CA ALA A 160 2.62 4.95 5.42
C ALA A 160 2.04 3.65 6.00
N ASP A 161 2.92 2.73 6.39
CA ASP A 161 2.60 1.47 7.01
C ASP A 161 3.00 1.45 8.50
N THR A 162 2.62 0.39 9.21
CA THR A 162 3.07 0.19 10.58
C THR A 162 4.58 -0.05 10.62
N GLY A 163 5.33 0.89 11.21
CA GLY A 163 6.78 0.81 11.36
C GLY A 163 7.60 1.17 10.13
N ALA A 164 6.98 1.45 8.98
CA ALA A 164 7.67 1.83 7.75
C ALA A 164 6.89 2.87 6.95
N GLY A 165 7.55 3.51 5.99
CA GLY A 165 6.92 4.37 5.00
C GLY A 165 7.75 4.46 3.74
N LEU A 166 7.09 4.75 2.63
CA LEU A 166 7.70 4.95 1.32
C LEU A 166 7.21 6.28 0.76
N PHE A 167 8.14 7.13 0.35
CA PHE A 167 7.87 8.28 -0.48
C PHE A 167 8.28 7.95 -1.90
N THR A 168 7.40 8.17 -2.88
CA THR A 168 7.67 7.84 -4.27
C THR A 168 7.52 9.04 -5.19
N VAL A 169 8.21 8.98 -6.32
CA VAL A 169 7.95 9.80 -7.50
C VAL A 169 7.80 8.86 -8.67
N SER A 170 6.63 8.93 -9.31
CA SER A 170 6.26 8.10 -10.46
C SER A 170 6.14 8.97 -11.70
N ALA A 171 6.64 8.49 -12.83
CA ALA A 171 6.53 9.17 -14.11
C ALA A 171 6.37 8.18 -15.26
N SER A 172 5.56 8.55 -16.25
CA SER A 172 5.47 7.87 -17.53
C SER A 172 6.03 8.80 -18.61
N VAL A 173 7.05 8.33 -19.33
CA VAL A 173 7.78 9.11 -20.35
C VAL A 173 7.82 8.38 -21.67
N ALA A 174 8.14 9.09 -22.73
CA ALA A 174 8.44 8.47 -24.03
C ALA A 174 9.74 7.64 -23.94
N PRO A 175 9.87 6.55 -24.74
CA PRO A 175 11.09 5.79 -24.86
C PRO A 175 12.30 6.61 -25.32
#